data_72bb2ab59e516150058b2c5aefe415d9
#
_entry.id   72bb2ab59e516150058b2c5aefe415d9
#
_cell.length_a   1.000
_cell.length_b   1.000
_cell.length_c   1.000
_cell.angle_alpha   90.00
_cell.angle_beta   90.00
_cell.angle_gamma   90.00
#
_symmetry.space_group_name_H-M   'P 1'
#
loop_
_entity.id
_entity.type
_entity.pdbx_description
1 polymer ?
#
loop_
_entity_poly.entity_id
_entity_poly.type
_entity_poly.pdbx_seq_one_letter_code
_entity_poly.pdbx_strand_id
1 'polypeptide(L)'
;MRLIATILITMTLSGCATVDTIKKYWPRAHDPVMFDHLVELDRILESVDCNKPDWGDDWNLMQMGSAHLARYTEWRRDPQAENIKGLYAHTVRMSKGGSQKFCELGIKTAAQRINAAKLAWEGR
;
A
#
# COMPACT_ATOMS: atom_id res chain seq x y z
N MET A 1 6.34 33.50 -44.01
CA MET A 1 6.98 33.56 -42.68
C MET A 1 6.01 33.62 -41.47
N ARG A 2 4.93 34.36 -41.53
CA ARG A 2 3.96 34.44 -40.40
C ARG A 2 3.20 33.13 -40.14
N LEU A 3 2.93 32.30 -41.11
CA LEU A 3 2.24 31.03 -40.97
C LEU A 3 3.08 29.92 -40.31
N ILE A 4 4.39 29.92 -40.54
CA ILE A 4 5.32 28.93 -39.95
C ILE A 4 5.54 29.20 -38.45
N ALA A 5 5.60 30.48 -38.04
CA ALA A 5 5.73 30.86 -36.66
C ALA A 5 4.50 30.46 -35.82
N THR A 6 3.29 30.54 -36.39
CA THR A 6 2.04 30.18 -35.69
C THR A 6 1.92 28.68 -35.48
N ILE A 7 2.39 27.86 -36.42
CA ILE A 7 2.37 26.39 -36.32
C ILE A 7 3.38 25.90 -35.24
N LEU A 8 4.53 26.54 -35.14
CA LEU A 8 5.53 26.19 -34.14
C LEU A 8 5.07 26.51 -32.69
N ILE A 9 4.33 27.60 -32.50
CA ILE A 9 3.81 28.01 -31.20
C ILE A 9 2.68 27.07 -30.74
N THR A 10 1.85 26.58 -31.63
CA THR A 10 0.76 25.63 -31.30
C THR A 10 1.28 24.24 -30.94
N MET A 11 2.41 23.80 -31.50
CA MET A 11 3.00 22.49 -31.12
C MET A 11 3.68 22.50 -29.75
N THR A 12 4.17 23.62 -29.26
CA THR A 12 4.81 23.70 -27.95
C THR A 12 3.81 23.74 -26.78
N LEU A 13 2.57 24.18 -26.99
CA LEU A 13 1.53 24.22 -25.96
C LEU A 13 0.81 22.88 -25.74
N SER A 14 0.85 21.96 -26.69
CA SER A 14 0.22 20.64 -26.55
C SER A 14 1.09 19.60 -25.85
N GLY A 15 2.39 19.85 -25.67
CA GLY A 15 3.33 18.89 -25.08
C GLY A 15 3.13 18.62 -23.58
N CYS A 16 2.76 19.64 -22.79
CA CYS A 16 2.62 19.50 -21.34
C CYS A 16 1.36 18.72 -20.94
N ALA A 17 0.24 18.89 -21.63
CA ALA A 17 -1.01 18.18 -21.34
C ALA A 17 -0.92 16.67 -21.63
N THR A 18 -0.15 16.27 -22.65
CA THR A 18 0.04 14.86 -23.05
C THR A 18 0.89 14.09 -22.05
N VAL A 19 1.90 14.72 -21.45
CA VAL A 19 2.78 14.08 -20.45
C VAL A 19 2.03 13.77 -19.16
N ASP A 20 1.17 14.67 -18.67
CA ASP A 20 0.38 14.46 -17.47
C ASP A 20 -0.71 13.39 -17.68
N THR A 21 -1.30 13.32 -18.88
CA THR A 21 -2.27 12.26 -19.26
C THR A 21 -1.58 10.90 -19.32
N ILE A 22 -0.39 10.80 -19.93
CA ILE A 22 0.40 9.57 -19.99
C ILE A 22 0.80 9.10 -18.59
N LYS A 23 1.27 9.99 -17.72
CA LYS A 23 1.60 9.65 -16.32
C LYS A 23 0.41 9.11 -15.54
N LYS A 24 -0.79 9.59 -15.80
CA LYS A 24 -2.02 9.14 -15.15
C LYS A 24 -2.40 7.71 -15.52
N TYR A 25 -2.14 7.29 -16.76
CA TYR A 25 -2.49 5.97 -17.30
C TYR A 25 -1.32 5.00 -17.37
N TRP A 26 -0.10 5.46 -17.07
CA TRP A 26 1.07 4.57 -17.07
C TRP A 26 0.98 3.62 -15.90
N PRO A 27 1.08 2.28 -16.13
CA PRO A 27 1.19 1.32 -15.03
C PRO A 27 2.37 1.72 -14.16
N ARG A 28 2.16 1.89 -12.86
CA ARG A 28 3.27 2.19 -11.96
C ARG A 28 4.24 1.03 -11.99
N ALA A 29 5.51 1.33 -12.18
CA ALA A 29 6.56 0.33 -12.17
C ALA A 29 6.53 -0.45 -10.84
N HIS A 30 6.87 -1.73 -10.90
CA HIS A 30 7.07 -2.56 -9.74
C HIS A 30 8.05 -1.88 -8.77
N ASP A 31 7.66 -1.77 -7.52
CA ASP A 31 8.49 -1.21 -6.46
C ASP A 31 8.91 -2.34 -5.52
N PRO A 32 10.16 -2.83 -5.62
CA PRO A 32 10.64 -3.92 -4.80
C PRO A 32 10.61 -3.58 -3.31
N VAL A 33 10.78 -2.31 -2.94
CA VAL A 33 10.77 -1.88 -1.52
C VAL A 33 9.38 -2.07 -0.92
N MET A 34 8.32 -1.66 -1.63
CA MET A 34 6.94 -1.90 -1.17
C MET A 34 6.64 -3.38 -1.05
N PHE A 35 7.08 -4.16 -2.02
CA PHE A 35 6.84 -5.61 -2.04
C PHE A 35 7.57 -6.32 -0.90
N ASP A 36 8.83 -5.99 -0.65
CA ASP A 36 9.63 -6.56 0.44
C ASP A 36 9.02 -6.25 1.80
N HIS A 37 8.55 -5.02 2.02
CA HIS A 37 7.84 -4.66 3.25
C HIS A 37 6.54 -5.44 3.42
N LEU A 38 5.83 -5.70 2.34
CA LEU A 38 4.60 -6.49 2.38
C LEU A 38 4.86 -7.96 2.74
N VAL A 39 5.91 -8.55 2.17
CA VAL A 39 6.36 -9.91 2.48
C VAL A 39 6.77 -10.02 3.94
N GLU A 40 7.47 -9.02 4.47
CA GLU A 40 7.84 -8.98 5.88
C GLU A 40 6.62 -8.88 6.80
N LEU A 41 5.61 -8.08 6.44
CA LEU A 41 4.34 -8.02 7.18
C LEU A 41 3.61 -9.37 7.18
N ASP A 42 3.60 -10.07 6.07
CA ASP A 42 3.00 -11.41 5.98
C ASP A 42 3.72 -12.40 6.91
N ARG A 43 5.05 -12.38 6.91
CA ARG A 43 5.88 -13.19 7.81
C ARG A 43 5.64 -12.87 9.29
N ILE A 44 5.50 -11.59 9.65
CA ILE A 44 5.19 -11.17 11.03
C ILE A 44 3.79 -11.67 11.41
N LEU A 45 2.82 -11.57 10.51
CA LEU A 45 1.45 -12.03 10.75
C LEU A 45 1.40 -13.53 11.06
N GLU A 46 2.19 -14.34 10.39
CA GLU A 46 2.31 -15.78 10.64
C GLU A 46 2.86 -16.09 12.04
N SER A 47 3.58 -15.17 12.67
CA SER A 47 4.15 -15.33 14.01
C SER A 47 3.17 -14.99 15.14
N VAL A 48 2.00 -14.42 14.83
CA VAL A 48 1.00 -14.08 15.85
C VAL A 48 0.37 -15.34 16.44
N ASP A 49 0.46 -15.51 17.76
CA ASP A 49 -0.09 -16.66 18.48
C ASP A 49 -1.30 -16.27 19.33
N CYS A 50 -2.49 -16.55 18.82
CA CYS A 50 -3.77 -16.24 19.47
C CYS A 50 -4.04 -17.06 20.74
N ASN A 51 -3.24 -18.09 21.03
CA ASN A 51 -3.39 -18.90 22.24
C ASN A 51 -2.75 -18.23 23.46
N LYS A 52 -1.90 -17.24 23.25
CA LYS A 52 -1.30 -16.47 24.35
C LYS A 52 -2.29 -15.48 24.94
N PRO A 53 -2.28 -15.24 26.27
CA PRO A 53 -3.15 -14.23 26.87
C PRO A 53 -2.78 -12.79 26.47
N ASP A 54 -1.52 -12.56 26.13
CA ASP A 54 -0.92 -11.28 25.73
C ASP A 54 -0.68 -11.16 24.21
N TRP A 55 -1.47 -11.88 23.42
CA TRP A 55 -1.32 -11.91 21.96
C TRP A 55 -1.38 -10.50 21.29
N GLY A 56 -2.00 -9.52 21.95
CA GLY A 56 -2.02 -8.14 21.49
C GLY A 56 -0.62 -7.55 21.26
N ASP A 57 0.36 -7.98 22.06
CA ASP A 57 1.75 -7.54 21.95
C ASP A 57 2.42 -8.04 20.66
N ASP A 58 2.02 -9.20 20.15
CA ASP A 58 2.51 -9.74 18.88
C ASP A 58 2.15 -8.82 17.68
N TRP A 59 1.12 -7.99 17.84
CA TRP A 59 0.68 -7.04 16.82
C TRP A 59 1.48 -5.73 16.78
N ASN A 60 2.35 -5.48 17.74
CA ASN A 60 3.13 -4.24 17.77
C ASN A 60 4.09 -4.12 16.57
N LEU A 61 4.72 -5.22 16.18
CA LEU A 61 5.57 -5.25 14.97
C LEU A 61 4.74 -5.02 13.69
N MET A 62 3.56 -5.64 13.61
CA MET A 62 2.62 -5.41 12.51
C MET A 62 2.19 -3.94 12.44
N GLN A 63 1.94 -3.33 13.60
CA GLN A 63 1.57 -1.91 13.67
C GLN A 63 2.68 -1.01 13.16
N MET A 64 3.93 -1.24 13.58
CA MET A 64 5.08 -0.46 13.12
C MET A 64 5.32 -0.60 11.62
N GLY A 65 5.34 -1.82 11.12
CA GLY A 65 5.57 -2.11 9.70
C GLY A 65 4.45 -1.58 8.80
N SER A 66 3.19 -1.75 9.20
CA SER A 66 2.05 -1.24 8.43
C SER A 66 1.96 0.29 8.45
N ALA A 67 2.34 0.94 9.56
CA ALA A 67 2.42 2.40 9.63
C ALA A 67 3.46 2.95 8.64
N HIS A 68 4.64 2.33 8.59
CA HIS A 68 5.69 2.70 7.66
C HIS A 68 5.24 2.51 6.21
N LEU A 69 4.69 1.35 5.89
CA LEU A 69 4.22 1.04 4.54
C LEU A 69 3.04 1.93 4.12
N ALA A 70 2.12 2.25 5.03
CA ALA A 70 1.01 3.16 4.77
C ALA A 70 1.51 4.55 4.38
N ARG A 71 2.50 5.09 5.12
CA ARG A 71 3.11 6.38 4.81
C ARG A 71 3.86 6.36 3.48
N TYR A 72 4.60 5.30 3.21
CA TYR A 72 5.35 5.14 1.97
C TYR A 72 4.43 5.06 0.75
N THR A 73 3.37 4.25 0.82
CA THR A 73 2.38 4.12 -0.27
C THR A 73 1.60 5.42 -0.50
N GLU A 74 1.27 6.16 0.55
CA GLU A 74 0.65 7.47 0.45
C GLU A 74 1.57 8.48 -0.24
N TRP A 75 2.83 8.54 0.17
CA TRP A 75 3.84 9.39 -0.45
C TRP A 75 4.06 9.06 -1.92
N ARG A 76 4.03 7.77 -2.28
CA ARG A 76 4.10 7.28 -3.65
C ARG A 76 2.79 7.48 -4.44
N ARG A 77 1.72 7.91 -3.78
CA ARG A 77 0.36 7.99 -4.36
C ARG A 77 -0.08 6.66 -4.96
N ASP A 78 0.26 5.57 -4.28
CA ASP A 78 -0.10 4.23 -4.74
C ASP A 78 -1.60 3.99 -4.63
N PRO A 79 -2.25 3.33 -5.60
CA PRO A 79 -3.67 2.97 -5.51
C PRO A 79 -4.03 2.10 -4.31
N GLN A 80 -3.07 1.36 -3.74
CA GLN A 80 -3.26 0.54 -2.53
C GLN A 80 -3.08 1.31 -1.22
N ALA A 81 -2.75 2.62 -1.25
CA ALA A 81 -2.51 3.40 -0.04
C ALA A 81 -3.66 3.32 0.96
N GLU A 82 -4.91 3.41 0.52
CA GLU A 82 -6.07 3.30 1.41
C GLU A 82 -6.24 1.90 2.01
N ASN A 83 -5.95 0.84 1.24
CA ASN A 83 -5.95 -0.53 1.76
C ASN A 83 -4.88 -0.72 2.85
N ILE A 84 -3.67 -0.19 2.64
CA ILE A 84 -2.59 -0.27 3.62
C ILE A 84 -2.86 0.60 4.85
N LYS A 85 -3.47 1.78 4.69
CA LYS A 85 -3.96 2.57 5.83
C LYS A 85 -4.99 1.81 6.65
N GLY A 86 -5.90 1.11 5.98
CA GLY A 86 -6.86 0.23 6.64
C GLY A 86 -6.20 -0.95 7.37
N LEU A 87 -5.13 -1.52 6.82
CA LEU A 87 -4.31 -2.51 7.51
C LEU A 87 -3.69 -1.93 8.78
N TYR A 88 -3.07 -0.76 8.71
CA TYR A 88 -2.52 -0.08 9.88
C TYR A 88 -3.57 0.17 10.96
N ALA A 89 -4.72 0.74 10.61
CA ALA A 89 -5.81 0.97 11.56
C ALA A 89 -6.30 -0.33 12.21
N HIS A 90 -6.30 -1.43 11.46
CA HIS A 90 -6.64 -2.76 11.96
C HIS A 90 -5.60 -3.25 12.97
N THR A 91 -4.30 -3.12 12.68
CA THR A 91 -3.23 -3.52 13.61
C THR A 91 -3.28 -2.74 14.93
N VAL A 92 -3.61 -1.45 14.89
CA VAL A 92 -3.82 -0.63 16.08
C VAL A 92 -4.94 -1.18 16.97
N ARG A 93 -6.04 -1.63 16.38
CA ARG A 93 -7.13 -2.28 17.15
C ARG A 93 -6.69 -3.60 17.74
N MET A 94 -5.99 -4.42 16.96
CA MET A 94 -5.53 -5.74 17.40
C MET A 94 -4.51 -5.64 18.52
N SER A 95 -3.62 -4.65 18.54
CA SER A 95 -2.62 -4.47 19.58
C SER A 95 -3.22 -4.22 20.99
N LYS A 96 -4.49 -3.85 21.07
CA LYS A 96 -5.21 -3.67 22.34
C LYS A 96 -5.62 -4.99 23.00
N GLY A 97 -5.47 -6.11 22.30
CA GLY A 97 -5.87 -7.43 22.80
C GLY A 97 -7.38 -7.69 22.67
N GLY A 98 -7.82 -8.76 23.31
CA GLY A 98 -9.21 -9.19 23.29
C GLY A 98 -9.34 -10.71 23.42
N SER A 99 -10.46 -11.27 22.97
CA SER A 99 -10.67 -12.71 22.98
C SER A 99 -9.79 -13.43 21.93
N GLN A 100 -9.55 -14.73 22.13
CA GLN A 100 -8.87 -15.57 21.16
C GLN A 100 -9.58 -15.51 19.80
N LYS A 101 -10.91 -15.61 19.78
CA LYS A 101 -11.72 -15.53 18.57
C LYS A 101 -11.53 -14.20 17.82
N PHE A 102 -11.41 -13.12 18.55
CA PHE A 102 -11.13 -11.79 17.97
C PHE A 102 -9.74 -11.75 17.32
N CYS A 103 -8.73 -12.36 17.95
CA CYS A 103 -7.40 -12.51 17.38
C CYS A 103 -7.43 -13.30 16.06
N GLU A 104 -8.08 -14.47 16.04
CA GLU A 104 -8.20 -15.31 14.83
C GLU A 104 -8.88 -14.58 13.67
N LEU A 105 -9.96 -13.85 13.93
CA LEU A 105 -10.62 -13.01 12.94
C LEU A 105 -9.73 -11.87 12.48
N GLY A 106 -8.95 -11.30 13.39
CA GLY A 106 -7.98 -10.24 13.09
C GLY A 106 -6.90 -10.69 12.13
N ILE A 107 -6.33 -11.88 12.34
CA ILE A 107 -5.35 -12.49 11.41
C ILE A 107 -5.95 -12.64 10.02
N LYS A 108 -7.16 -13.18 9.93
CA LYS A 108 -7.85 -13.36 8.64
C LYS A 108 -8.06 -12.04 7.91
N THR A 109 -8.48 -10.99 8.62
CA THR A 109 -8.69 -9.65 8.04
C THR A 109 -7.37 -9.05 7.56
N ALA A 110 -6.30 -9.14 8.35
CA ALA A 110 -4.99 -8.64 7.94
C ALA A 110 -4.46 -9.40 6.72
N ALA A 111 -4.56 -10.72 6.70
CA ALA A 111 -4.15 -11.55 5.56
C ALA A 111 -4.89 -11.19 4.27
N GLN A 112 -6.18 -10.91 4.34
CA GLN A 112 -6.97 -10.48 3.18
C GLN A 112 -6.47 -9.14 2.61
N ARG A 113 -6.12 -8.17 3.47
CA ARG A 113 -5.59 -6.87 3.05
C ARG A 113 -4.19 -6.98 2.45
N ILE A 114 -3.32 -7.78 3.06
CA ILE A 114 -1.97 -8.08 2.54
C ILE A 114 -2.07 -8.75 1.18
N ASN A 115 -2.92 -9.76 1.03
CA ASN A 115 -3.09 -10.46 -0.22
C ASN A 115 -3.65 -9.57 -1.34
N ALA A 116 -4.59 -8.68 -1.03
CA ALA A 116 -5.10 -7.71 -1.99
C ALA A 116 -4.00 -6.77 -2.52
N ALA A 117 -3.15 -6.26 -1.64
CA ALA A 117 -2.00 -5.44 -2.04
C ALA A 117 -0.98 -6.25 -2.85
N LYS A 118 -0.68 -7.48 -2.43
CA LYS A 118 0.23 -8.39 -3.13
C LYS A 118 -0.21 -8.62 -4.57
N LEU A 119 -1.46 -9.01 -4.79
CA LEU A 119 -2.01 -9.24 -6.12
C LEU A 119 -1.97 -7.97 -6.99
N ALA A 120 -2.27 -6.81 -6.42
CA ALA A 120 -2.21 -5.54 -7.13
C ALA A 120 -0.77 -5.16 -7.52
N TRP A 121 0.23 -5.51 -6.74
CA TRP A 121 1.63 -5.18 -6.99
C TRP A 121 2.36 -6.21 -7.85
N GLU A 122 1.98 -7.47 -7.79
CA GLU A 122 2.51 -8.52 -8.68
C GLU A 122 2.11 -8.32 -10.15
N GLY A 123 1.00 -7.66 -10.41
CA GLY A 123 0.49 -7.39 -11.75
C GLY A 123 1.10 -6.16 -12.46
N ARG A 124 2.15 -5.57 -11.92
CA ARG A 124 2.78 -4.34 -12.45
C ARG A 124 4.11 -4.57 -13.09
#